data_f3b4fc6c28693fb3f757248fe0b90dd0
#
_entry.id   f3b4fc6c28693fb3f757248fe0b90dd0
#
_cell.length_a   1.000
_cell.length_b   1.000
_cell.length_c   1.000
_cell.angle_alpha   90.00
_cell.angle_beta   90.00
_cell.angle_gamma   90.00
#
_symmetry.space_group_name_H-M   'P 1'
#
loop_
_entity.id
_entity.type
_entity.pdbx_description
1 polymer ?
#
loop_
_entity_poly.entity_id
_entity_poly.type
_entity_poly.pdbx_seq_one_letter_code
_entity_poly.pdbx_strand_id
1 'polypeptide(L)'
;MLDIKFLRENPEIVKENIKKKFQDEKLVLVDEAIELDEKLRQEKNKGDELRAQRNKTSKEIGALMGQKKIDEAEAAKAKVKEINEALVQIEEDTKKFEAELKERMLVIPQIIDESVPVGKDDSENVEVEKYGEPVVPEYEVPYHVEIMESFDGIDLDAARDTSGAGFYYLRGDIARLHSSILSYARDFMIDRGYTYYIPPFMIRSEVVTGVMSFAEMENMMYKIEGEDLYLIGTSEHSMIGKFINTITDEEKMPLRMTSYSPCFRKEVGAHGIEERGVYRIHQFEKQEMVIICKPEDSMNFYNELWKNTVDFFRSLEIPVRTLECCSGDLADLKVKSVDVEAWSPRQKKYFEVGSCSNLGDAQARRLGIKLRGEEGTYLAHTLNNTVVAPPRMLIAFLENLLQEDGSVKIPEPLRMYMGGKDKIVPVK
;
A
#
# COMPACT_ATOMS: atom_id res chain seq x y z
N MET A 1 0.33 -5.09 -10.33
CA MET A 1 0.88 -5.93 -11.43
C MET A 1 0.04 -5.70 -12.67
N LEU A 2 0.65 -5.44 -13.80
CA LEU A 2 -0.08 -5.26 -15.07
C LEU A 2 -0.72 -6.57 -15.55
N ASP A 3 -1.70 -6.44 -16.47
CA ASP A 3 -2.22 -7.56 -17.23
C ASP A 3 -1.22 -8.01 -18.30
N ILE A 4 -0.87 -9.30 -18.34
CA ILE A 4 0.06 -9.83 -19.34
C ILE A 4 -0.47 -9.70 -20.77
N LYS A 5 -1.79 -9.76 -20.95
CA LYS A 5 -2.41 -9.53 -22.26
C LYS A 5 -2.23 -8.09 -22.69
N PHE A 6 -2.48 -7.12 -21.76
CA PHE A 6 -2.26 -5.71 -22.03
C PHE A 6 -0.79 -5.43 -22.40
N LEU A 7 0.17 -5.97 -21.61
CA LEU A 7 1.59 -5.80 -21.86
C LEU A 7 2.00 -6.33 -23.24
N ARG A 8 1.51 -7.51 -23.61
CA ARG A 8 1.78 -8.13 -24.92
C ARG A 8 1.20 -7.34 -26.09
N GLU A 9 -0.01 -6.81 -25.92
CA GLU A 9 -0.71 -6.05 -26.97
C GLU A 9 -0.21 -4.59 -27.08
N ASN A 10 0.37 -4.05 -26.00
CA ASN A 10 0.78 -2.65 -25.91
C ASN A 10 2.20 -2.47 -25.31
N PRO A 11 3.23 -3.17 -25.80
CA PRO A 11 4.56 -3.12 -25.18
C PRO A 11 5.18 -1.72 -25.19
N GLU A 12 4.94 -0.94 -26.22
CA GLU A 12 5.50 0.42 -26.34
C GLU A 12 4.87 1.38 -25.32
N ILE A 13 3.57 1.23 -25.00
CA ILE A 13 2.91 2.02 -23.95
C ILE A 13 3.55 1.71 -22.60
N VAL A 14 3.82 0.43 -22.31
CA VAL A 14 4.47 0.02 -21.07
C VAL A 14 5.91 0.55 -20.99
N LYS A 15 6.68 0.47 -22.08
CA LYS A 15 8.04 1.01 -22.15
C LYS A 15 8.07 2.53 -21.99
N GLU A 16 7.13 3.25 -22.60
CA GLU A 16 7.00 4.70 -22.42
C GLU A 16 6.67 5.06 -20.98
N ASN A 17 5.76 4.31 -20.32
CA ASN A 17 5.44 4.50 -18.92
C ASN A 17 6.65 4.28 -18.01
N ILE A 18 7.46 3.24 -18.26
CA ILE A 18 8.72 2.99 -17.55
C ILE A 18 9.67 4.19 -17.68
N LYS A 19 9.83 4.74 -18.88
CA LYS A 19 10.65 5.94 -19.12
C LYS A 19 10.11 7.17 -18.40
N LYS A 20 8.79 7.39 -18.39
CA LYS A 20 8.15 8.48 -17.63
C LYS A 20 8.42 8.36 -16.12
N LYS A 21 8.61 7.13 -15.61
CA LYS A 21 8.98 6.86 -14.22
C LYS A 21 10.49 6.88 -13.96
N PHE A 22 11.32 7.19 -14.95
CA PHE A 22 12.79 7.21 -14.84
C PHE A 22 13.38 5.88 -14.36
N GLN A 23 12.82 4.75 -14.84
CA GLN A 23 13.21 3.38 -14.47
C GLN A 23 13.72 2.59 -15.69
N ASP A 24 14.56 3.21 -16.52
CA ASP A 24 15.01 2.66 -17.80
C ASP A 24 15.65 1.26 -17.69
N GLU A 25 16.21 0.92 -16.54
CA GLU A 25 16.74 -0.41 -16.24
C GLU A 25 15.67 -1.53 -16.31
N LYS A 26 14.39 -1.17 -16.19
CA LYS A 26 13.26 -2.11 -16.28
C LYS A 26 12.75 -2.34 -17.70
N LEU A 27 13.24 -1.60 -18.70
CA LEU A 27 12.77 -1.73 -20.10
C LEU A 27 12.96 -3.15 -20.64
N VAL A 28 14.08 -3.81 -20.32
CA VAL A 28 14.38 -5.17 -20.73
C VAL A 28 13.35 -6.18 -20.22
N LEU A 29 12.75 -5.93 -19.05
CA LEU A 29 11.77 -6.83 -18.42
C LEU A 29 10.49 -6.97 -19.24
N VAL A 30 10.15 -5.96 -20.04
CA VAL A 30 8.96 -6.00 -20.93
C VAL A 30 9.15 -7.06 -22.00
N ASP A 31 10.30 -7.07 -22.66
CA ASP A 31 10.60 -8.03 -23.72
C ASP A 31 10.78 -9.45 -23.14
N GLU A 32 11.46 -9.58 -21.99
CA GLU A 32 11.60 -10.86 -21.29
C GLU A 32 10.23 -11.45 -20.88
N ALA A 33 9.32 -10.62 -20.36
CA ALA A 33 7.99 -11.07 -19.97
C ALA A 33 7.16 -11.55 -21.17
N ILE A 34 7.25 -10.87 -22.32
CA ILE A 34 6.59 -11.29 -23.57
C ILE A 34 7.14 -12.64 -24.05
N GLU A 35 8.46 -12.80 -24.04
CA GLU A 35 9.11 -14.05 -24.45
C GLU A 35 8.71 -15.22 -23.52
N LEU A 36 8.67 -15.00 -22.21
CA LEU A 36 8.25 -15.99 -21.23
C LEU A 36 6.76 -16.36 -21.38
N ASP A 37 5.88 -15.37 -21.64
CA ASP A 37 4.46 -15.60 -21.91
C ASP A 37 4.28 -16.44 -23.18
N GLU A 38 5.07 -16.20 -24.22
CA GLU A 38 5.03 -16.98 -25.44
C GLU A 38 5.43 -18.44 -25.20
N LYS A 39 6.58 -18.66 -24.53
CA LYS A 39 7.05 -20.00 -24.14
C LYS A 39 6.01 -20.73 -23.30
N LEU A 40 5.46 -20.06 -22.31
CA LEU A 40 4.42 -20.62 -21.43
C LEU A 40 3.18 -21.07 -22.20
N ARG A 41 2.69 -20.24 -23.15
CA ARG A 41 1.54 -20.60 -23.99
C ARG A 41 1.85 -21.77 -24.93
N GLN A 42 3.06 -21.81 -25.49
CA GLN A 42 3.49 -22.91 -26.32
C GLN A 42 3.53 -24.24 -25.55
N GLU A 43 4.10 -24.26 -24.35
CA GLU A 43 4.14 -25.47 -23.52
C GLU A 43 2.75 -25.90 -23.04
N LYS A 44 1.87 -24.96 -22.68
CA LYS A 44 0.46 -25.29 -22.36
C LYS A 44 -0.28 -25.92 -23.55
N ASN A 45 -0.12 -25.38 -24.74
CA ASN A 45 -0.73 -25.93 -25.95
C ASN A 45 -0.20 -27.33 -26.25
N LYS A 46 1.11 -27.57 -26.22
CA LYS A 46 1.70 -28.90 -26.36
C LYS A 46 1.16 -29.89 -25.32
N GLY A 47 1.05 -29.45 -24.07
CA GLY A 47 0.46 -30.26 -22.99
C GLY A 47 -0.97 -30.66 -23.27
N ASP A 48 -1.79 -29.76 -23.78
CA ASP A 48 -3.18 -30.04 -24.13
C ASP A 48 -3.29 -31.02 -25.33
N GLU A 49 -2.45 -30.83 -26.35
CA GLU A 49 -2.35 -31.74 -27.48
C GLU A 49 -1.95 -33.17 -27.04
N LEU A 50 -0.93 -33.28 -26.18
CA LEU A 50 -0.49 -34.57 -25.65
C LEU A 50 -1.54 -35.24 -24.75
N ARG A 51 -2.28 -34.48 -23.93
CA ARG A 51 -3.38 -35.00 -23.13
C ARG A 51 -4.50 -35.52 -24.00
N ALA A 52 -4.84 -34.80 -25.08
CA ALA A 52 -5.84 -35.27 -26.08
C ALA A 52 -5.38 -36.56 -26.77
N GLN A 53 -4.10 -36.62 -27.20
CA GLN A 53 -3.51 -37.81 -27.83
C GLN A 53 -3.47 -39.00 -26.87
N ARG A 54 -3.05 -38.79 -25.60
CA ARG A 54 -3.09 -39.83 -24.57
C ARG A 54 -4.48 -40.41 -24.38
N ASN A 55 -5.48 -39.55 -24.27
CA ASN A 55 -6.87 -39.98 -24.06
C ASN A 55 -7.38 -40.80 -25.27
N LYS A 56 -7.02 -40.43 -26.50
CA LYS A 56 -7.34 -41.15 -27.72
C LYS A 56 -6.69 -42.52 -27.73
N THR A 57 -5.37 -42.59 -27.55
CA THR A 57 -4.59 -43.84 -27.55
C THR A 57 -5.01 -44.77 -26.41
N SER A 58 -5.40 -44.26 -25.26
CA SER A 58 -5.93 -45.07 -24.14
C SER A 58 -7.25 -45.77 -24.50
N LYS A 59 -8.12 -45.09 -25.26
CA LYS A 59 -9.34 -45.71 -25.77
C LYS A 59 -9.05 -46.78 -26.81
N GLU A 60 -8.06 -46.57 -27.68
CA GLU A 60 -7.62 -47.54 -28.70
C GLU A 60 -7.07 -48.82 -28.05
N ILE A 61 -6.31 -48.72 -26.94
CA ILE A 61 -5.82 -49.88 -26.19
C ILE A 61 -6.98 -50.78 -25.75
N GLY A 62 -8.06 -50.21 -25.22
CA GLY A 62 -9.25 -50.95 -24.81
C GLY A 62 -9.88 -51.70 -25.98
N ALA A 63 -10.00 -51.07 -27.14
CA ALA A 63 -10.55 -51.69 -28.35
C ALA A 63 -9.64 -52.82 -28.89
N LEU A 64 -8.30 -52.60 -28.94
CA LEU A 64 -7.33 -53.58 -29.39
C LEU A 64 -7.28 -54.82 -28.48
N MET A 65 -7.36 -54.63 -27.19
CA MET A 65 -7.43 -55.74 -26.21
C MET A 65 -8.70 -56.54 -26.37
N GLY A 66 -9.84 -55.90 -26.62
CA GLY A 66 -11.11 -56.57 -26.93
C GLY A 66 -11.05 -57.39 -28.23
N GLN A 67 -10.27 -57.00 -29.22
CA GLN A 67 -10.02 -57.69 -30.49
C GLN A 67 -8.89 -58.73 -30.40
N LYS A 68 -8.27 -58.95 -29.23
CA LYS A 68 -7.12 -59.83 -29.00
C LYS A 68 -5.85 -59.49 -29.84
N LYS A 69 -5.70 -58.23 -30.23
CA LYS A 69 -4.52 -57.68 -30.96
C LYS A 69 -3.45 -57.23 -29.95
N ILE A 70 -2.80 -58.20 -29.34
CA ILE A 70 -1.92 -57.99 -28.20
C ILE A 70 -0.71 -57.12 -28.57
N ASP A 71 -0.06 -57.37 -29.69
CA ASP A 71 1.14 -56.63 -30.11
C ASP A 71 0.85 -55.16 -30.42
N GLU A 72 -0.30 -54.88 -31.08
CA GLU A 72 -0.75 -53.49 -31.33
C GLU A 72 -1.12 -52.79 -30.01
N ALA A 73 -1.73 -53.50 -29.06
CA ALA A 73 -2.05 -52.93 -27.74
C ALA A 73 -0.79 -52.63 -26.92
N GLU A 74 0.26 -53.43 -26.96
CA GLU A 74 1.54 -53.17 -26.30
C GLU A 74 2.28 -51.97 -26.92
N ALA A 75 2.27 -51.83 -28.25
CA ALA A 75 2.80 -50.64 -28.91
C ALA A 75 2.05 -49.37 -28.50
N ALA A 76 0.71 -49.42 -28.39
CA ALA A 76 -0.10 -48.30 -27.92
C ALA A 76 0.17 -47.96 -26.44
N LYS A 77 0.40 -48.96 -25.57
CA LYS A 77 0.82 -48.74 -24.19
C LYS A 77 2.18 -48.06 -24.08
N ALA A 78 3.16 -48.48 -24.90
CA ALA A 78 4.47 -47.86 -24.97
C ALA A 78 4.37 -46.36 -25.34
N LYS A 79 3.52 -46.07 -26.36
CA LYS A 79 3.23 -44.66 -26.76
C LYS A 79 2.58 -43.85 -25.64
N VAL A 80 1.64 -44.42 -24.88
CA VAL A 80 1.06 -43.74 -23.71
C VAL A 80 2.11 -43.47 -22.64
N LYS A 81 3.07 -44.38 -22.45
CA LYS A 81 4.19 -44.17 -21.51
C LYS A 81 5.07 -42.99 -21.94
N GLU A 82 5.48 -42.93 -23.19
CA GLU A 82 6.26 -41.81 -23.75
C GLU A 82 5.52 -40.46 -23.60
N ILE A 83 4.21 -40.47 -23.89
CA ILE A 83 3.39 -39.25 -23.71
C ILE A 83 3.36 -38.82 -22.23
N ASN A 84 3.22 -39.73 -21.29
CA ASN A 84 3.23 -39.40 -19.88
C ASN A 84 4.59 -38.82 -19.41
N GLU A 85 5.71 -39.38 -19.88
CA GLU A 85 7.05 -38.86 -19.62
C GLU A 85 7.21 -37.43 -20.18
N ALA A 86 6.74 -37.18 -21.41
CA ALA A 86 6.75 -35.83 -22.00
C ALA A 86 5.83 -34.87 -21.24
N LEU A 87 4.67 -35.29 -20.74
CA LEU A 87 3.80 -34.44 -19.93
C LEU A 87 4.40 -34.02 -18.60
N VAL A 88 5.19 -34.90 -17.96
CA VAL A 88 5.93 -34.52 -16.73
C VAL A 88 6.90 -33.39 -17.01
N GLN A 89 7.69 -33.48 -18.09
CA GLN A 89 8.64 -32.43 -18.46
C GLN A 89 7.92 -31.10 -18.79
N ILE A 90 6.80 -31.17 -19.55
CA ILE A 90 5.99 -29.98 -19.85
C ILE A 90 5.42 -29.32 -18.58
N GLU A 91 5.02 -30.12 -17.59
CA GLU A 91 4.52 -29.57 -16.32
C GLU A 91 5.63 -28.88 -15.52
N GLU A 92 6.86 -29.41 -15.55
CA GLU A 92 8.03 -28.77 -14.93
C GLU A 92 8.39 -27.45 -15.64
N ASP A 93 8.47 -27.47 -16.97
CA ASP A 93 8.78 -26.27 -17.77
C ASP A 93 7.68 -25.21 -17.63
N THR A 94 6.41 -25.59 -17.60
CA THR A 94 5.28 -24.70 -17.36
C THR A 94 5.39 -24.00 -16.00
N LYS A 95 5.66 -24.74 -14.93
CA LYS A 95 5.84 -24.18 -13.59
C LYS A 95 7.02 -23.20 -13.53
N LYS A 96 8.13 -23.57 -14.20
CA LYS A 96 9.32 -22.71 -14.29
C LYS A 96 8.99 -21.40 -14.99
N PHE A 97 8.39 -21.44 -16.19
CA PHE A 97 8.04 -20.23 -16.95
C PHE A 97 6.97 -19.40 -16.24
N GLU A 98 6.01 -20.00 -15.53
CA GLU A 98 5.04 -19.28 -14.70
C GLU A 98 5.72 -18.51 -13.57
N ALA A 99 6.69 -19.12 -12.89
CA ALA A 99 7.42 -18.47 -11.81
C ALA A 99 8.29 -17.32 -12.34
N GLU A 100 9.07 -17.55 -13.40
CA GLU A 100 9.92 -16.53 -14.01
C GLU A 100 9.11 -15.37 -14.56
N LEU A 101 7.99 -15.63 -15.26
CA LEU A 101 7.06 -14.60 -15.74
C LEU A 101 6.50 -13.77 -14.60
N LYS A 102 6.06 -14.44 -13.52
CA LYS A 102 5.53 -13.75 -12.33
C LYS A 102 6.57 -12.81 -11.72
N GLU A 103 7.83 -13.25 -11.60
CA GLU A 103 8.91 -12.39 -11.09
C GLU A 103 9.08 -11.12 -11.93
N ARG A 104 9.13 -11.23 -13.27
CA ARG A 104 9.23 -10.06 -14.17
C ARG A 104 8.02 -9.13 -14.02
N MET A 105 6.82 -9.70 -14.04
CA MET A 105 5.57 -8.95 -13.94
C MET A 105 5.40 -8.22 -12.59
N LEU A 106 5.98 -8.73 -11.51
CA LEU A 106 5.94 -8.09 -10.19
C LEU A 106 6.81 -6.84 -10.11
N VAL A 107 7.84 -6.71 -10.97
CA VAL A 107 8.77 -5.59 -11.00
C VAL A 107 8.36 -4.51 -12.01
N ILE A 108 7.64 -4.88 -13.06
CA ILE A 108 7.12 -3.91 -14.05
C ILE A 108 6.08 -3.01 -13.37
N PRO A 109 6.26 -1.65 -13.42
CA PRO A 109 5.36 -0.73 -12.74
C PRO A 109 3.96 -0.68 -13.38
N GLN A 110 2.98 -0.27 -12.58
CA GLN A 110 1.62 0.02 -13.05
C GLN A 110 1.63 1.23 -14.01
N ILE A 111 0.68 1.26 -14.95
CA ILE A 111 0.50 2.42 -15.82
C ILE A 111 -0.02 3.58 -14.97
N ILE A 112 0.68 4.71 -15.02
CA ILE A 112 0.27 5.93 -14.34
C ILE A 112 -0.87 6.62 -15.09
N ASP A 113 -1.71 7.34 -14.35
CA ASP A 113 -2.78 8.17 -14.90
C ASP A 113 -2.20 9.29 -15.80
N GLU A 114 -2.92 9.65 -16.86
CA GLU A 114 -2.48 10.66 -17.82
C GLU A 114 -2.27 12.05 -17.18
N SER A 115 -2.98 12.33 -16.09
CA SER A 115 -2.88 13.60 -15.36
C SER A 115 -1.68 13.69 -14.44
N VAL A 116 -0.92 12.60 -14.24
CA VAL A 116 0.28 12.60 -13.39
C VAL A 116 1.37 13.47 -14.01
N PRO A 117 1.89 14.48 -13.30
CA PRO A 117 2.99 15.30 -13.81
C PRO A 117 4.25 14.45 -13.99
N VAL A 118 4.98 14.73 -15.09
CA VAL A 118 6.26 14.06 -15.34
C VAL A 118 7.35 14.80 -14.56
N GLY A 119 8.05 14.08 -13.69
CA GLY A 119 9.14 14.59 -12.86
C GLY A 119 9.98 13.44 -12.34
N LYS A 120 11.23 13.73 -11.95
CA LYS A 120 12.24 12.73 -11.61
C LYS A 120 12.11 12.20 -10.19
N ASP A 121 11.83 13.09 -9.23
CA ASP A 121 11.77 12.78 -7.80
C ASP A 121 10.81 13.75 -7.07
N ASP A 122 10.68 13.60 -5.76
CA ASP A 122 9.78 14.35 -4.88
C ASP A 122 9.95 15.88 -4.96
N SER A 123 11.13 16.38 -5.34
CA SER A 123 11.39 17.81 -5.51
C SER A 123 10.61 18.43 -6.68
N GLU A 124 10.11 17.61 -7.60
CA GLU A 124 9.31 18.01 -8.77
C GLU A 124 7.81 17.75 -8.59
N ASN A 125 7.38 17.37 -7.39
CA ASN A 125 5.97 17.26 -7.04
C ASN A 125 5.27 18.63 -7.15
N VAL A 126 4.03 18.62 -7.61
CA VAL A 126 3.29 19.85 -7.97
C VAL A 126 2.31 20.24 -6.87
N GLU A 127 2.47 21.45 -6.29
CA GLU A 127 1.50 22.01 -5.36
C GLU A 127 0.16 22.24 -6.08
N VAL A 128 -0.91 21.63 -5.56
CA VAL A 128 -2.27 21.75 -6.13
C VAL A 128 -3.03 22.87 -5.45
N GLU A 129 -3.15 22.82 -4.12
CA GLU A 129 -3.95 23.78 -3.35
C GLU A 129 -3.48 23.89 -1.89
N LYS A 130 -3.67 25.06 -1.31
CA LYS A 130 -3.47 25.34 0.12
C LYS A 130 -4.80 25.55 0.82
N TYR A 131 -4.89 25.01 2.02
CA TYR A 131 -6.08 25.06 2.87
C TYR A 131 -5.72 25.66 4.22
N GLY A 132 -6.24 26.86 4.49
CA GLY A 132 -5.94 27.66 5.67
C GLY A 132 -4.66 28.49 5.52
N GLU A 133 -4.60 29.57 6.29
CA GLU A 133 -3.51 30.50 6.25
C GLU A 133 -2.33 30.00 7.12
N PRO A 134 -1.13 29.84 6.55
CA PRO A 134 0.05 29.51 7.32
C PRO A 134 0.47 30.72 8.16
N VAL A 135 0.53 30.54 9.48
CA VAL A 135 0.91 31.60 10.43
C VAL A 135 2.30 31.30 10.98
N VAL A 136 3.14 32.33 11.09
CA VAL A 136 4.38 32.30 11.86
C VAL A 136 4.19 33.25 13.04
N PRO A 137 4.17 32.75 14.28
CA PRO A 137 4.00 33.60 15.44
C PRO A 137 5.20 34.55 15.64
N GLU A 138 5.02 35.63 16.39
CA GLU A 138 6.09 36.58 16.70
C GLU A 138 7.08 36.03 17.75
N TYR A 139 6.66 35.03 18.53
CA TYR A 139 7.50 34.31 19.47
C TYR A 139 8.21 33.12 18.83
N GLU A 140 9.29 32.67 19.43
CA GLU A 140 10.03 31.49 18.98
C GLU A 140 9.20 30.19 19.20
N VAL A 141 9.08 29.38 18.17
CA VAL A 141 8.51 28.04 18.27
C VAL A 141 9.65 27.04 18.50
N PRO A 142 9.75 26.43 19.69
CA PRO A 142 10.79 25.46 19.98
C PRO A 142 10.64 24.18 19.13
N TYR A 143 11.69 23.37 19.14
CA TYR A 143 11.63 22.04 18.53
C TYR A 143 10.58 21.18 19.22
N HIS A 144 9.84 20.37 18.47
CA HIS A 144 8.69 19.62 19.02
C HIS A 144 9.05 18.75 20.22
N VAL A 145 10.27 18.20 20.28
CA VAL A 145 10.75 17.44 21.44
C VAL A 145 10.85 18.33 22.66
N GLU A 146 11.40 19.55 22.53
CA GLU A 146 11.51 20.51 23.63
C GLU A 146 10.14 20.93 24.15
N ILE A 147 9.17 21.11 23.23
CA ILE A 147 7.77 21.35 23.62
C ILE A 147 7.25 20.16 24.44
N MET A 148 7.41 18.93 23.96
CA MET A 148 6.94 17.73 24.67
C MET A 148 7.65 17.56 26.03
N GLU A 149 8.95 17.86 26.12
CA GLU A 149 9.72 17.81 27.37
C GLU A 149 9.24 18.84 28.40
N SER A 150 8.79 20.03 27.97
CA SER A 150 8.20 21.02 28.89
C SER A 150 6.93 20.53 29.57
N PHE A 151 6.21 19.62 28.94
CA PHE A 151 5.04 18.91 29.50
C PHE A 151 5.40 17.64 30.29
N ASP A 152 6.69 17.33 30.46
CA ASP A 152 7.15 16.01 30.94
C ASP A 152 6.50 14.85 30.14
N GLY A 153 6.31 15.08 28.82
CA GLY A 153 5.44 14.31 27.95
C GLY A 153 6.14 13.27 27.07
N ILE A 154 7.47 13.29 26.99
CA ILE A 154 8.27 12.37 26.18
C ILE A 154 9.51 11.91 26.93
N ASP A 155 9.95 10.66 26.69
CA ASP A 155 11.20 10.12 27.22
C ASP A 155 11.91 9.30 26.12
N LEU A 156 12.85 9.95 25.46
CA LEU A 156 13.61 9.32 24.38
C LEU A 156 14.82 8.52 24.89
N ASP A 157 15.35 8.89 26.06
CA ASP A 157 16.50 8.20 26.66
C ASP A 157 16.09 6.80 27.17
N ALA A 158 15.01 6.72 27.93
CA ALA A 158 14.46 5.42 28.34
C ALA A 158 14.05 4.55 27.15
N ALA A 159 13.52 5.14 26.08
CA ALA A 159 13.17 4.41 24.86
C ALA A 159 14.42 3.86 24.16
N ARG A 160 15.50 4.65 24.08
CA ARG A 160 16.77 4.21 23.52
C ARG A 160 17.37 3.05 24.32
N ASP A 161 17.31 3.10 25.64
CA ASP A 161 17.83 2.04 26.51
C ASP A 161 16.98 0.76 26.43
N THR A 162 15.68 0.89 26.17
CA THR A 162 14.75 -0.27 26.09
C THR A 162 14.74 -0.90 24.70
N SER A 163 14.70 -0.10 23.62
CA SER A 163 14.37 -0.57 22.26
C SER A 163 15.34 -0.07 21.20
N GLY A 164 16.21 0.87 21.52
CA GLY A 164 17.11 1.52 20.58
C GLY A 164 16.62 2.88 20.10
N ALA A 165 17.35 3.49 19.17
CA ALA A 165 16.96 4.77 18.54
C ALA A 165 15.70 4.57 17.68
N GLY A 166 14.92 5.64 17.48
CA GLY A 166 13.70 5.60 16.67
C GLY A 166 12.47 5.05 17.40
N PHE A 167 12.51 4.96 18.72
CA PHE A 167 11.38 4.68 19.60
C PHE A 167 11.16 5.81 20.58
N TYR A 168 10.02 5.83 21.26
CA TYR A 168 9.66 6.85 22.23
C TYR A 168 8.74 6.28 23.33
N TYR A 169 8.82 6.90 24.51
CA TYR A 169 7.72 6.82 25.49
C TYR A 169 7.00 8.16 25.49
N LEU A 170 5.68 8.13 25.36
CA LEU A 170 4.83 9.29 25.66
C LEU A 170 4.18 9.13 27.02
N ARG A 171 3.98 10.25 27.73
CA ARG A 171 3.34 10.26 29.06
C ARG A 171 2.52 11.53 29.28
N GLY A 172 1.71 11.52 30.34
CA GLY A 172 0.92 12.69 30.73
C GLY A 172 -0.04 13.19 29.68
N ASP A 173 -0.16 14.52 29.59
CA ASP A 173 -1.08 15.16 28.64
C ASP A 173 -0.68 14.95 27.17
N ILE A 174 0.61 14.75 26.86
CA ILE A 174 1.06 14.43 25.50
C ILE A 174 0.59 13.02 25.09
N ALA A 175 0.71 12.01 25.95
CA ALA A 175 0.17 10.67 25.68
C ALA A 175 -1.35 10.69 25.53
N ARG A 176 -2.05 11.48 26.35
CA ARG A 176 -3.49 11.69 26.23
C ARG A 176 -3.86 12.34 24.92
N LEU A 177 -3.13 13.40 24.51
CA LEU A 177 -3.33 14.09 23.22
C LEU A 177 -3.17 13.13 22.05
N HIS A 178 -2.12 12.32 22.04
CA HIS A 178 -1.90 11.26 21.05
C HIS A 178 -3.11 10.33 20.91
N SER A 179 -3.60 9.77 22.02
CA SER A 179 -4.75 8.87 22.03
C SER A 179 -6.05 9.58 21.66
N SER A 180 -6.20 10.85 22.05
CA SER A 180 -7.35 11.68 21.72
C SER A 180 -7.46 11.98 20.24
N ILE A 181 -6.34 12.25 19.56
CA ILE A 181 -6.28 12.44 18.11
C ILE A 181 -6.76 11.19 17.37
N LEU A 182 -6.30 10.00 17.78
CA LEU A 182 -6.76 8.73 17.18
C LEU A 182 -8.24 8.46 17.44
N SER A 183 -8.72 8.74 18.64
CA SER A 183 -10.14 8.57 18.98
C SER A 183 -11.03 9.50 18.16
N TYR A 184 -10.62 10.75 18.03
CA TYR A 184 -11.33 11.70 17.18
C TYR A 184 -11.29 11.30 15.70
N ALA A 185 -10.14 10.87 15.18
CA ALA A 185 -10.00 10.42 13.80
C ALA A 185 -10.91 9.22 13.47
N ARG A 186 -11.00 8.26 14.41
CA ARG A 186 -11.94 7.14 14.29
C ARG A 186 -13.39 7.63 14.16
N ASP A 187 -13.84 8.47 15.08
CA ASP A 187 -15.22 8.92 15.11
C ASP A 187 -15.54 9.84 13.91
N PHE A 188 -14.59 10.70 13.52
CA PHE A 188 -14.65 11.54 12.34
C PHE A 188 -14.89 10.72 11.04
N MET A 189 -14.26 9.54 10.93
CA MET A 189 -14.46 8.68 9.77
C MET A 189 -15.74 7.85 9.86
N ILE A 190 -16.14 7.40 11.04
CA ILE A 190 -17.43 6.72 11.26
C ILE A 190 -18.58 7.65 10.85
N ASP A 191 -18.54 8.91 11.25
CA ASP A 191 -19.55 9.92 10.92
C ASP A 191 -19.63 10.21 9.41
N ARG A 192 -18.57 9.91 8.66
CA ARG A 192 -18.52 9.97 7.19
C ARG A 192 -18.92 8.67 6.49
N GLY A 193 -19.45 7.70 7.23
CA GLY A 193 -19.99 6.44 6.70
C GLY A 193 -18.94 5.36 6.43
N TYR A 194 -17.75 5.46 7.04
CA TYR A 194 -16.74 4.42 6.98
C TYR A 194 -16.96 3.38 8.08
N THR A 195 -16.87 2.11 7.72
CA THR A 195 -16.89 1.02 8.69
C THR A 195 -15.53 0.91 9.39
N TYR A 196 -15.54 0.98 10.73
CA TYR A 196 -14.32 0.89 11.53
C TYR A 196 -13.87 -0.55 11.76
N TYR A 197 -12.56 -0.79 11.62
CA TYR A 197 -11.91 -2.08 11.82
C TYR A 197 -10.69 -1.98 12.74
N ILE A 198 -10.45 -3.03 13.49
CA ILE A 198 -9.16 -3.35 14.12
C ILE A 198 -8.69 -4.64 13.45
N PRO A 199 -7.74 -4.57 12.50
CA PRO A 199 -7.27 -5.71 11.74
C PRO A 199 -6.18 -6.49 12.47
N PRO A 200 -5.78 -7.69 11.99
CA PRO A 200 -4.54 -8.33 12.43
C PRO A 200 -3.31 -7.45 12.14
N PHE A 201 -2.35 -7.41 13.06
CA PHE A 201 -1.13 -6.60 12.92
C PHE A 201 0.06 -7.40 12.35
N MET A 202 -0.18 -8.65 12.01
CA MET A 202 0.76 -9.53 11.31
C MET A 202 0.08 -10.17 10.11
N ILE A 203 0.81 -10.27 9.00
CA ILE A 203 0.32 -10.79 7.73
C ILE A 203 1.31 -11.79 7.14
N ARG A 204 0.82 -12.70 6.28
CA ARG A 204 1.62 -13.68 5.58
C ARG A 204 2.35 -13.07 4.37
N SER A 205 3.43 -13.71 3.94
CA SER A 205 4.22 -13.30 2.76
C SER A 205 3.39 -13.11 1.50
N GLU A 206 2.36 -13.94 1.27
CA GLU A 206 1.44 -13.82 0.14
C GLU A 206 0.70 -12.47 0.13
N VAL A 207 0.27 -11.99 1.31
CA VAL A 207 -0.38 -10.68 1.43
C VAL A 207 0.65 -9.58 1.22
N VAL A 208 1.85 -9.68 1.84
CA VAL A 208 2.92 -8.69 1.67
C VAL A 208 3.25 -8.46 0.20
N THR A 209 3.51 -9.53 -0.56
CA THR A 209 3.82 -9.45 -2.00
C THR A 209 2.65 -8.99 -2.85
N GLY A 210 1.43 -9.09 -2.32
CA GLY A 210 0.22 -8.58 -2.96
C GLY A 210 0.04 -7.07 -2.83
N VAL A 211 0.43 -6.49 -1.70
CA VAL A 211 0.13 -5.08 -1.35
C VAL A 211 1.28 -4.11 -1.61
N MET A 212 2.52 -4.59 -1.74
CA MET A 212 3.69 -3.73 -1.97
C MET A 212 4.69 -4.33 -2.96
N SER A 213 5.70 -3.55 -3.36
CA SER A 213 6.82 -4.02 -4.16
C SER A 213 7.83 -4.79 -3.32
N PHE A 214 8.71 -5.58 -3.97
CA PHE A 214 9.80 -6.28 -3.26
C PHE A 214 10.78 -5.32 -2.60
N ALA A 215 11.12 -4.21 -3.26
CA ALA A 215 12.02 -3.21 -2.70
C ALA A 215 11.45 -2.56 -1.44
N GLU A 216 10.16 -2.23 -1.45
CA GLU A 216 9.48 -1.71 -0.25
C GLU A 216 9.45 -2.76 0.87
N MET A 217 9.19 -4.04 0.54
CA MET A 217 9.17 -5.12 1.51
C MET A 217 10.51 -5.26 2.26
N GLU A 218 11.63 -5.28 1.55
CA GLU A 218 12.96 -5.44 2.14
C GLU A 218 13.33 -4.25 3.04
N ASN A 219 13.02 -3.04 2.61
CA ASN A 219 13.38 -1.81 3.29
C ASN A 219 12.45 -1.46 4.45
N MET A 220 11.20 -1.94 4.43
CA MET A 220 10.16 -1.53 5.38
C MET A 220 9.81 -2.61 6.40
N MET A 221 9.68 -3.89 6.00
CA MET A 221 8.96 -4.89 6.78
C MET A 221 9.85 -5.62 7.79
N TYR A 222 9.38 -5.75 9.03
CA TYR A 222 9.91 -6.68 10.02
C TYR A 222 9.32 -8.07 9.80
N LYS A 223 10.17 -9.08 9.69
CA LYS A 223 9.77 -10.50 9.60
C LYS A 223 9.93 -11.18 10.94
N ILE A 224 8.97 -12.04 11.30
CA ILE A 224 9.07 -12.91 12.48
C ILE A 224 9.95 -14.11 12.13
N GLU A 225 10.99 -14.32 12.93
CA GLU A 225 11.91 -15.43 12.72
C GLU A 225 11.21 -16.79 12.94
N GLY A 226 11.42 -17.72 12.02
CA GLY A 226 10.84 -19.07 12.09
C GLY A 226 9.38 -19.17 11.63
N GLU A 227 8.74 -18.07 11.26
CA GLU A 227 7.33 -18.04 10.83
C GLU A 227 7.13 -17.32 9.50
N ASP A 228 6.04 -17.66 8.78
CA ASP A 228 5.59 -16.89 7.62
C ASP A 228 4.69 -15.74 8.06
N LEU A 229 5.25 -14.84 8.88
CA LEU A 229 4.55 -13.67 9.40
C LEU A 229 5.46 -12.44 9.35
N TYR A 230 4.84 -11.30 9.03
CA TYR A 230 5.45 -9.98 8.95
C TYR A 230 4.61 -8.98 9.74
N LEU A 231 5.25 -8.10 10.52
CA LEU A 231 4.58 -6.96 11.15
C LEU A 231 4.15 -5.97 10.08
N ILE A 232 2.93 -5.45 10.18
CA ILE A 232 2.41 -4.49 9.20
C ILE A 232 3.07 -3.12 9.31
N GLY A 233 3.35 -2.49 8.18
CA GLY A 233 3.78 -1.08 8.11
C GLY A 233 2.61 -0.08 8.05
N THR A 234 1.40 -0.59 7.83
CA THR A 234 0.12 0.13 7.78
C THR A 234 -1.03 -0.86 7.84
N SER A 235 -2.17 -0.45 8.39
CA SER A 235 -3.37 -1.30 8.40
C SER A 235 -3.93 -1.59 7.00
N GLU A 236 -3.62 -0.76 5.99
CA GLU A 236 -3.93 -1.05 4.59
C GLU A 236 -3.58 -2.48 4.20
N HIS A 237 -2.39 -2.94 4.58
CA HIS A 237 -1.90 -4.28 4.24
C HIS A 237 -2.88 -5.37 4.68
N SER A 238 -3.30 -5.34 5.93
CA SER A 238 -4.26 -6.31 6.48
C SER A 238 -5.66 -6.10 5.92
N MET A 239 -6.07 -4.85 5.70
CA MET A 239 -7.40 -4.53 5.19
C MET A 239 -7.59 -5.01 3.75
N ILE A 240 -6.59 -4.85 2.90
CA ILE A 240 -6.60 -5.40 1.54
C ILE A 240 -6.46 -6.92 1.58
N GLY A 241 -5.57 -7.45 2.42
CA GLY A 241 -5.37 -8.89 2.61
C GLY A 241 -6.64 -9.64 3.06
N LYS A 242 -7.57 -8.97 3.75
CA LYS A 242 -8.89 -9.52 4.12
C LYS A 242 -9.67 -10.06 2.92
N PHE A 243 -9.44 -9.51 1.74
CA PHE A 243 -10.19 -9.84 0.51
C PHE A 243 -9.43 -10.77 -0.44
N ILE A 244 -8.31 -11.35 0.00
CA ILE A 244 -7.54 -12.30 -0.82
C ILE A 244 -8.43 -13.42 -1.37
N ASN A 245 -8.36 -13.67 -2.69
CA ASN A 245 -9.13 -14.70 -3.41
C ASN A 245 -10.66 -14.60 -3.23
N THR A 246 -11.19 -13.39 -3.03
CA THR A 246 -12.63 -13.18 -2.88
C THR A 246 -13.29 -12.68 -4.16
N ILE A 247 -14.55 -13.01 -4.31
CA ILE A 247 -15.47 -12.45 -5.32
C ILE A 247 -16.62 -11.79 -4.55
N THR A 248 -16.74 -10.47 -4.67
CA THR A 248 -17.80 -9.70 -4.02
C THR A 248 -18.78 -9.18 -5.07
N ASP A 249 -20.08 -9.16 -4.78
CA ASP A 249 -21.08 -8.60 -5.68
C ASP A 249 -20.88 -7.09 -5.84
N GLU A 250 -20.88 -6.57 -7.05
CA GLU A 250 -20.59 -5.17 -7.35
C GLU A 250 -21.61 -4.19 -6.74
N GLU A 251 -22.85 -4.66 -6.46
CA GLU A 251 -23.87 -3.86 -5.78
C GLU A 251 -23.49 -3.45 -4.35
N LYS A 252 -22.53 -4.16 -3.75
CA LYS A 252 -21.99 -3.84 -2.42
C LYS A 252 -20.92 -2.74 -2.44
N MET A 253 -20.52 -2.31 -3.63
CA MET A 253 -19.49 -1.28 -3.77
C MET A 253 -20.07 0.12 -3.64
N PRO A 254 -19.31 1.08 -3.09
CA PRO A 254 -17.96 0.91 -2.56
C PRO A 254 -17.92 0.32 -1.14
N LEU A 255 -16.84 -0.38 -0.80
CA LEU A 255 -16.53 -0.72 0.58
C LEU A 255 -15.66 0.39 1.17
N ARG A 256 -16.25 1.26 1.98
CA ARG A 256 -15.55 2.31 2.72
C ARG A 256 -15.14 1.76 4.10
N MET A 257 -13.85 1.67 4.33
CA MET A 257 -13.29 1.11 5.55
C MET A 257 -12.30 2.07 6.17
N THR A 258 -12.34 2.21 7.49
CA THR A 258 -11.32 2.90 8.26
C THR A 258 -10.77 1.97 9.33
N SER A 259 -9.48 2.04 9.59
CA SER A 259 -8.84 1.08 10.49
C SER A 259 -7.72 1.70 11.32
N TYR A 260 -7.68 1.31 12.59
CA TYR A 260 -6.59 1.60 13.49
C TYR A 260 -5.57 0.47 13.50
N SER A 261 -4.29 0.81 13.51
CA SER A 261 -3.22 -0.14 13.84
C SER A 261 -1.97 0.54 14.39
N PRO A 262 -1.17 -0.17 15.20
CA PRO A 262 0.26 0.09 15.23
C PRO A 262 0.87 -0.21 13.86
N CYS A 263 1.94 0.49 13.53
CA CYS A 263 2.69 0.37 12.30
C CYS A 263 4.16 0.17 12.65
N PHE A 264 4.82 -0.76 11.97
CA PHE A 264 6.22 -1.11 12.23
C PHE A 264 7.01 -0.96 10.93
N ARG A 265 8.05 -0.10 10.95
CA ARG A 265 8.87 0.17 9.77
C ARG A 265 10.35 0.17 10.13
N LYS A 266 11.16 -0.48 9.30
CA LYS A 266 12.64 -0.52 9.47
C LYS A 266 13.30 0.83 9.24
N GLU A 267 12.66 1.74 8.46
CA GLU A 267 13.18 3.07 8.11
C GLU A 267 14.62 3.02 7.60
N VAL A 268 14.95 2.06 6.74
CA VAL A 268 16.29 1.87 6.19
C VAL A 268 16.67 3.05 5.31
N GLY A 269 17.85 3.65 5.58
CA GLY A 269 18.38 4.77 4.79
C GLY A 269 17.95 6.17 5.24
N ALA A 270 17.16 6.27 6.31
CA ALA A 270 16.77 7.54 6.89
C ALA A 270 17.94 8.18 7.68
N HIS A 271 18.42 9.35 7.25
CA HIS A 271 19.48 10.09 7.91
C HIS A 271 19.24 11.60 7.83
N GLY A 272 19.19 12.30 8.97
CA GLY A 272 19.10 13.77 9.03
C GLY A 272 18.73 14.31 10.41
N ILE A 273 19.01 15.62 10.62
CA ILE A 273 18.68 16.33 11.89
C ILE A 273 17.16 16.49 12.04
N GLU A 274 16.45 16.69 10.94
CA GLU A 274 14.98 16.83 10.87
C GLU A 274 14.25 15.53 11.26
N GLU A 275 14.95 14.41 11.27
CA GLU A 275 14.44 13.06 11.57
C GLU A 275 14.52 12.69 13.06
N ARG A 276 15.04 13.60 13.91
CA ARG A 276 15.06 13.40 15.37
C ARG A 276 13.65 13.47 15.95
N GLY A 277 13.49 12.93 17.15
CA GLY A 277 12.24 12.95 17.89
C GLY A 277 11.24 11.95 17.32
N VAL A 278 10.06 12.41 16.91
CA VAL A 278 8.96 11.53 16.50
C VAL A 278 8.64 11.62 15.00
N TYR A 279 9.45 12.29 14.18
CA TYR A 279 9.19 12.46 12.76
C TYR A 279 9.35 11.14 11.98
N ARG A 280 10.45 10.40 12.26
CA ARG A 280 10.77 9.13 11.61
C ARG A 280 11.14 8.09 12.67
N ILE A 281 10.29 7.10 12.83
CA ILE A 281 10.31 6.16 13.95
C ILE A 281 9.94 4.74 13.50
N HIS A 282 10.44 3.73 14.20
CA HIS A 282 10.24 2.32 13.89
C HIS A 282 8.86 1.79 14.26
N GLN A 283 8.21 2.41 15.25
CA GLN A 283 6.89 2.04 15.73
C GLN A 283 6.03 3.29 15.94
N PHE A 284 4.86 3.32 15.33
CA PHE A 284 3.86 4.38 15.50
C PHE A 284 2.46 3.82 15.33
N GLU A 285 1.46 4.65 15.58
CA GLU A 285 0.06 4.30 15.38
C GLU A 285 -0.53 5.13 14.26
N LYS A 286 -1.55 4.58 13.59
CA LYS A 286 -2.19 5.24 12.45
C LYS A 286 -3.67 4.89 12.36
N GLN A 287 -4.48 5.88 12.01
CA GLN A 287 -5.82 5.70 11.50
C GLN A 287 -5.76 5.82 9.97
N GLU A 288 -6.22 4.78 9.28
CA GLU A 288 -6.16 4.64 7.83
C GLU A 288 -7.54 4.62 7.20
N MET A 289 -7.64 5.01 5.95
CA MET A 289 -8.80 4.82 5.07
C MET A 289 -8.44 3.86 3.96
N VAL A 290 -9.33 2.89 3.67
CA VAL A 290 -9.20 1.97 2.55
C VAL A 290 -10.52 1.87 1.84
N ILE A 291 -10.51 2.00 0.52
CA ILE A 291 -11.69 1.82 -0.33
C ILE A 291 -11.43 0.72 -1.36
N ILE A 292 -12.42 -0.17 -1.50
CA ILE A 292 -12.52 -1.11 -2.61
C ILE A 292 -13.73 -0.69 -3.44
N CYS A 293 -13.55 -0.49 -4.74
CA CYS A 293 -14.58 0.04 -5.61
C CYS A 293 -14.53 -0.54 -7.02
N LYS A 294 -15.51 -0.15 -7.84
CA LYS A 294 -15.49 -0.38 -9.28
C LYS A 294 -14.43 0.49 -9.95
N PRO A 295 -13.84 0.04 -11.08
CA PRO A 295 -12.83 0.80 -11.81
C PRO A 295 -13.28 2.23 -12.18
N GLU A 296 -14.52 2.38 -12.66
CA GLU A 296 -15.09 3.64 -13.11
C GLU A 296 -15.24 4.69 -11.99
N ASP A 297 -15.38 4.24 -10.73
CA ASP A 297 -15.56 5.12 -9.58
C ASP A 297 -14.24 5.52 -8.89
N SER A 298 -13.15 4.91 -9.29
CA SER A 298 -11.86 4.97 -8.61
C SER A 298 -11.35 6.40 -8.41
N MET A 299 -11.45 7.27 -9.43
CA MET A 299 -11.01 8.66 -9.32
C MET A 299 -11.91 9.52 -8.41
N ASN A 300 -13.20 9.21 -8.33
CA ASN A 300 -14.11 9.89 -7.40
C ASN A 300 -13.72 9.60 -5.95
N PHE A 301 -13.41 8.33 -5.65
CA PHE A 301 -12.99 7.92 -4.30
C PHE A 301 -11.56 8.36 -3.97
N TYR A 302 -10.67 8.47 -4.95
CA TYR A 302 -9.37 9.10 -4.77
C TYR A 302 -9.53 10.54 -4.26
N ASN A 303 -10.41 11.32 -4.89
CA ASN A 303 -10.70 12.68 -4.47
C ASN A 303 -11.40 12.75 -3.10
N GLU A 304 -12.28 11.80 -2.76
CA GLU A 304 -12.89 11.69 -1.43
C GLU A 304 -11.84 11.45 -0.34
N LEU A 305 -10.89 10.55 -0.58
CA LEU A 305 -9.90 10.13 0.41
C LEU A 305 -8.96 11.27 0.82
N TRP A 306 -8.30 11.95 -0.13
CA TRP A 306 -7.39 13.01 0.25
C TRP A 306 -8.11 14.21 0.88
N LYS A 307 -9.33 14.48 0.46
CA LYS A 307 -10.18 15.52 1.03
C LYS A 307 -10.54 15.25 2.48
N ASN A 308 -10.79 14.01 2.85
CA ASN A 308 -11.03 13.62 4.23
C ASN A 308 -9.83 13.93 5.13
N THR A 309 -8.60 13.74 4.67
CA THR A 309 -7.40 14.10 5.43
C THR A 309 -7.27 15.62 5.56
N VAL A 310 -7.47 16.37 4.48
CA VAL A 310 -7.50 17.84 4.53
C VAL A 310 -8.53 18.33 5.55
N ASP A 311 -9.77 17.82 5.46
CA ASP A 311 -10.86 18.21 6.37
C ASP A 311 -10.53 17.87 7.83
N PHE A 312 -9.91 16.70 8.08
CA PHE A 312 -9.49 16.30 9.41
C PHE A 312 -8.49 17.30 10.02
N PHE A 313 -7.42 17.62 9.31
CA PHE A 313 -6.42 18.60 9.78
C PHE A 313 -7.01 20.00 9.93
N ARG A 314 -7.87 20.42 9.00
CA ARG A 314 -8.56 21.71 9.07
C ARG A 314 -9.52 21.80 10.24
N SER A 315 -10.19 20.70 10.61
CA SER A 315 -11.05 20.67 11.80
C SER A 315 -10.30 20.92 13.10
N LEU A 316 -8.99 20.65 13.08
CA LEU A 316 -8.05 20.91 14.19
C LEU A 316 -7.24 22.21 14.01
N GLU A 317 -7.71 23.10 13.12
CA GLU A 317 -7.14 24.42 12.86
C GLU A 317 -5.70 24.39 12.28
N ILE A 318 -5.26 23.27 11.72
CA ILE A 318 -3.91 23.12 11.15
C ILE A 318 -3.94 23.43 9.65
N PRO A 319 -3.13 24.39 9.16
CA PRO A 319 -3.00 24.65 7.73
C PRO A 319 -2.33 23.48 7.03
N VAL A 320 -2.85 23.11 5.87
CA VAL A 320 -2.29 22.04 5.02
C VAL A 320 -2.25 22.46 3.56
N ARG A 321 -1.44 21.75 2.77
CA ARG A 321 -1.48 21.82 1.31
C ARG A 321 -1.52 20.41 0.71
N THR A 322 -1.88 20.33 -0.56
CA THR A 322 -1.84 19.09 -1.34
C THR A 322 -0.76 19.18 -2.40
N LEU A 323 0.02 18.11 -2.53
CA LEU A 323 1.09 17.94 -3.53
C LEU A 323 0.78 16.74 -4.42
N GLU A 324 0.56 16.97 -5.71
CA GLU A 324 0.45 15.88 -6.69
C GLU A 324 1.83 15.27 -6.91
N CYS A 325 1.98 13.96 -6.64
CA CYS A 325 3.23 13.25 -6.83
C CYS A 325 3.54 13.10 -8.33
N CYS A 326 4.76 13.42 -8.72
CA CYS A 326 5.23 13.24 -10.08
C CYS A 326 5.56 11.77 -10.41
N SER A 327 5.74 11.46 -11.67
CA SER A 327 5.90 10.09 -12.17
C SER A 327 7.09 9.33 -11.57
N GLY A 328 8.20 10.01 -11.28
CA GLY A 328 9.39 9.40 -10.69
C GLY A 328 9.28 9.14 -9.18
N ASP A 329 8.40 9.89 -8.49
CA ASP A 329 8.14 9.71 -7.07
C ASP A 329 7.08 8.62 -6.78
N LEU A 330 6.28 8.24 -7.78
CA LEU A 330 5.25 7.22 -7.62
C LEU A 330 5.86 5.82 -7.42
N ALA A 331 5.48 5.13 -6.33
CA ALA A 331 5.78 3.71 -6.16
C ALA A 331 5.19 2.85 -7.31
N ASP A 332 5.76 1.66 -7.54
CA ASP A 332 5.46 0.85 -8.72
C ASP A 332 4.00 0.39 -8.85
N LEU A 333 3.29 0.27 -7.74
CA LEU A 333 1.89 -0.15 -7.75
C LEU A 333 0.90 1.00 -7.93
N LYS A 334 1.34 2.25 -7.76
CA LYS A 334 0.47 3.42 -7.79
C LYS A 334 0.16 3.87 -9.21
N VAL A 335 -1.12 4.14 -9.47
CA VAL A 335 -1.61 4.79 -10.69
C VAL A 335 -1.53 6.31 -10.53
N LYS A 336 -1.83 6.81 -9.34
CA LYS A 336 -1.82 8.23 -8.98
C LYS A 336 -1.66 8.39 -7.47
N SER A 337 -0.97 9.45 -7.04
CA SER A 337 -0.82 9.78 -5.61
C SER A 337 -0.83 11.29 -5.38
N VAL A 338 -1.38 11.70 -4.25
CA VAL A 338 -1.30 13.06 -3.75
C VAL A 338 -0.92 13.02 -2.28
N ASP A 339 0.07 13.80 -1.90
CA ASP A 339 0.47 13.97 -0.51
C ASP A 339 -0.29 15.13 0.11
N VAL A 340 -0.65 14.97 1.37
CA VAL A 340 -1.14 16.04 2.23
C VAL A 340 -0.02 16.44 3.16
N GLU A 341 0.33 17.71 3.14
CA GLU A 341 1.40 18.26 3.97
C GLU A 341 0.84 19.29 4.94
N ALA A 342 1.30 19.27 6.20
CA ALA A 342 0.96 20.24 7.23
C ALA A 342 2.01 21.35 7.34
N TRP A 343 1.57 22.55 7.69
CA TRP A 343 2.44 23.68 7.94
C TRP A 343 3.25 23.52 9.23
N SER A 344 4.54 23.81 9.18
CA SER A 344 5.42 23.96 10.33
C SER A 344 5.80 25.43 10.51
N PRO A 345 5.27 26.13 11.52
CA PRO A 345 5.66 27.51 11.83
C PRO A 345 7.14 27.64 12.16
N ARG A 346 7.73 26.65 12.83
CA ARG A 346 9.15 26.61 13.20
C ARG A 346 10.05 26.55 11.97
N GLN A 347 9.74 25.63 11.04
CA GLN A 347 10.56 25.44 9.84
C GLN A 347 10.18 26.40 8.71
N LYS A 348 9.03 27.06 8.80
CA LYS A 348 8.43 27.90 7.74
C LYS A 348 8.26 27.14 6.42
N LYS A 349 7.92 25.88 6.52
CA LYS A 349 7.68 24.98 5.38
C LYS A 349 6.58 23.97 5.71
N TYR A 350 6.07 23.33 4.69
CA TYR A 350 5.17 22.20 4.82
C TYR A 350 5.95 20.89 4.91
N PHE A 351 5.37 19.88 5.54
CA PHE A 351 5.92 18.52 5.62
C PHE A 351 4.79 17.48 5.51
N GLU A 352 5.09 16.33 4.94
CA GLU A 352 4.13 15.27 4.68
C GLU A 352 3.52 14.69 5.96
N VAL A 353 2.19 14.62 5.99
CA VAL A 353 1.39 14.03 7.08
C VAL A 353 0.46 12.91 6.60
N GLY A 354 0.31 12.73 5.30
CA GLY A 354 -0.47 11.67 4.69
C GLY A 354 -0.23 11.56 3.20
N SER A 355 -0.33 10.36 2.65
CA SER A 355 -0.19 10.09 1.22
C SER A 355 -1.37 9.27 0.74
N CYS A 356 -2.18 9.86 -0.13
CA CYS A 356 -3.32 9.23 -0.76
C CYS A 356 -2.89 8.50 -2.03
N SER A 357 -3.29 7.25 -2.19
CA SER A 357 -2.89 6.43 -3.33
C SER A 357 -4.10 5.79 -4.00
N ASN A 358 -4.15 5.91 -5.32
CA ASN A 358 -4.94 5.06 -6.19
C ASN A 358 -4.03 3.98 -6.78
N LEU A 359 -4.32 2.72 -6.50
CA LEU A 359 -3.53 1.58 -6.98
C LEU A 359 -4.18 0.88 -8.18
N GLY A 360 -5.33 1.38 -8.62
CA GLY A 360 -6.09 0.71 -9.68
C GLY A 360 -6.34 -0.76 -9.35
N ASP A 361 -6.08 -1.64 -10.30
CA ASP A 361 -6.22 -3.08 -10.12
C ASP A 361 -4.93 -3.79 -9.64
N ALA A 362 -3.87 -3.06 -9.33
CA ALA A 362 -2.56 -3.65 -9.05
C ALA A 362 -2.56 -4.66 -7.91
N GLN A 363 -3.14 -4.30 -6.77
CA GLN A 363 -3.26 -5.18 -5.60
C GLN A 363 -4.33 -6.25 -5.83
N ALA A 364 -5.46 -5.88 -6.42
CA ALA A 364 -6.55 -6.79 -6.71
C ALA A 364 -6.12 -7.94 -7.65
N ARG A 365 -5.28 -7.66 -8.65
CA ARG A 365 -4.71 -8.66 -9.56
C ARG A 365 -3.75 -9.61 -8.85
N ARG A 366 -2.92 -9.08 -7.93
CA ARG A 366 -1.97 -9.89 -7.17
C ARG A 366 -2.66 -10.81 -6.16
N LEU A 367 -3.74 -10.33 -5.54
CA LEU A 367 -4.46 -11.00 -4.45
C LEU A 367 -5.77 -11.68 -4.89
N GLY A 368 -6.13 -11.64 -6.18
CA GLY A 368 -7.35 -12.27 -6.68
C GLY A 368 -8.64 -11.62 -6.17
N ILE A 369 -8.65 -10.30 -5.95
CA ILE A 369 -9.82 -9.55 -5.47
C ILE A 369 -10.71 -9.18 -6.66
N LYS A 370 -11.88 -9.78 -6.75
CA LYS A 370 -12.79 -9.61 -7.88
C LYS A 370 -14.16 -9.12 -7.46
N LEU A 371 -14.80 -8.42 -8.39
CA LEU A 371 -16.21 -8.06 -8.32
C LEU A 371 -17.01 -8.94 -9.30
N ARG A 372 -18.25 -9.24 -8.93
CA ARG A 372 -19.21 -9.93 -9.78
C ARG A 372 -20.23 -8.93 -10.29
N GLY A 373 -20.21 -8.67 -11.58
CA GLY A 373 -21.21 -7.89 -12.30
C GLY A 373 -22.10 -8.76 -13.19
N GLU A 374 -22.97 -8.13 -13.95
CA GLU A 374 -23.90 -8.81 -14.87
C GLU A 374 -23.17 -9.60 -15.98
N GLU A 375 -22.06 -9.08 -16.50
CA GLU A 375 -21.31 -9.70 -17.59
C GLU A 375 -20.22 -10.69 -17.11
N GLY A 376 -20.11 -10.91 -15.80
CA GLY A 376 -19.13 -11.82 -15.22
C GLY A 376 -18.29 -11.18 -14.11
N THR A 377 -17.09 -11.73 -13.90
CA THR A 377 -16.18 -11.24 -12.86
C THR A 377 -15.05 -10.40 -13.43
N TYR A 378 -14.73 -9.28 -12.75
CA TYR A 378 -13.64 -8.39 -13.10
C TYR A 378 -12.87 -7.97 -11.83
N LEU A 379 -11.70 -7.35 -11.98
CA LEU A 379 -10.88 -6.94 -10.86
C LEU A 379 -11.42 -5.65 -10.23
N ALA A 380 -11.41 -5.59 -8.91
CA ALA A 380 -11.69 -4.37 -8.17
C ALA A 380 -10.54 -3.36 -8.29
N HIS A 381 -10.82 -2.07 -8.02
CA HIS A 381 -9.80 -1.07 -7.72
C HIS A 381 -9.66 -0.90 -6.22
N THR A 382 -8.44 -0.61 -5.78
CA THR A 382 -8.10 -0.38 -4.37
C THR A 382 -7.46 0.98 -4.19
N LEU A 383 -7.85 1.67 -3.11
CA LEU A 383 -7.36 3.00 -2.76
C LEU A 383 -7.12 3.07 -1.25
N ASN A 384 -6.16 3.87 -0.85
CA ASN A 384 -5.89 4.14 0.56
C ASN A 384 -5.44 5.58 0.80
N ASN A 385 -5.61 6.03 2.03
CA ASN A 385 -5.02 7.25 2.53
C ASN A 385 -4.93 7.22 4.05
N THR A 386 -3.95 7.90 4.58
CA THR A 386 -3.83 8.17 6.01
C THR A 386 -4.85 9.22 6.44
N VAL A 387 -5.71 8.93 7.43
CA VAL A 387 -6.47 9.96 8.14
C VAL A 387 -5.52 10.78 8.98
N VAL A 388 -4.78 10.09 9.86
CA VAL A 388 -3.77 10.67 10.73
C VAL A 388 -2.77 9.62 11.22
N ALA A 389 -1.50 10.02 11.29
CA ALA A 389 -0.44 9.34 12.04
C ALA A 389 0.01 10.29 13.16
N PRO A 390 -0.36 10.03 14.43
CA PRO A 390 -0.13 10.96 15.53
C PRO A 390 1.27 11.52 15.68
N PRO A 391 2.37 10.79 15.41
CA PRO A 391 3.69 11.35 15.57
C PRO A 391 3.93 12.61 14.72
N ARG A 392 3.62 12.54 13.41
CA ARG A 392 3.73 13.73 12.54
C ARG A 392 2.62 14.74 12.83
N MET A 393 1.43 14.29 13.18
CA MET A 393 0.35 15.16 13.62
C MET A 393 0.71 15.90 14.91
N LEU A 394 1.37 15.26 15.88
CA LEU A 394 1.82 15.92 17.11
C LEU A 394 2.81 17.06 16.81
N ILE A 395 3.72 16.89 15.85
CA ILE A 395 4.61 17.96 15.42
C ILE A 395 3.78 19.15 14.91
N ALA A 396 2.88 18.89 13.92
CA ALA A 396 2.04 19.95 13.37
C ALA A 396 1.15 20.59 14.43
N PHE A 397 0.54 19.79 15.32
CA PHE A 397 -0.35 20.25 16.38
C PHE A 397 0.36 21.13 17.38
N LEU A 398 1.47 20.65 17.92
CA LEU A 398 2.24 21.38 18.94
C LEU A 398 2.80 22.69 18.38
N GLU A 399 3.36 22.69 17.17
CA GLU A 399 3.93 23.89 16.57
C GLU A 399 2.87 24.95 16.18
N ASN A 400 1.68 24.53 15.67
CA ASN A 400 0.64 25.47 15.24
C ASN A 400 -0.23 25.99 16.39
N LEU A 401 -0.37 25.23 17.47
CA LEU A 401 -1.30 25.55 18.58
C LEU A 401 -0.59 25.94 19.86
N LEU A 402 0.75 26.02 19.85
CA LEU A 402 1.55 26.61 20.93
C LEU A 402 1.12 28.05 21.15
N GLN A 403 1.06 28.49 22.40
CA GLN A 403 0.79 29.86 22.79
C GLN A 403 2.07 30.50 23.37
N GLU A 404 2.10 31.81 23.44
CA GLU A 404 3.22 32.56 23.98
C GLU A 404 3.60 32.21 25.45
N ASP A 405 2.56 31.78 26.23
CA ASP A 405 2.73 31.31 27.61
C ASP A 405 3.26 29.87 27.73
N GLY A 406 3.58 29.22 26.60
CA GLY A 406 4.02 27.83 26.52
C GLY A 406 2.88 26.81 26.60
N SER A 407 1.66 27.22 26.84
CA SER A 407 0.49 26.31 26.78
C SER A 407 0.17 25.94 25.33
N VAL A 408 -0.51 24.82 25.14
CA VAL A 408 -0.97 24.37 23.82
C VAL A 408 -2.50 24.35 23.81
N LYS A 409 -3.10 25.13 22.89
CA LYS A 409 -4.54 25.19 22.68
C LYS A 409 -5.10 23.83 22.25
N ILE A 410 -6.25 23.45 22.77
CA ILE A 410 -7.01 22.28 22.31
C ILE A 410 -8.23 22.77 21.51
N PRO A 411 -8.26 22.51 20.19
CA PRO A 411 -9.42 22.81 19.34
C PRO A 411 -10.69 22.16 19.86
N GLU A 412 -11.81 22.80 19.60
CA GLU A 412 -13.12 22.41 20.15
C GLU A 412 -13.49 20.95 19.87
N PRO A 413 -13.31 20.39 18.64
CA PRO A 413 -13.67 18.99 18.38
C PRO A 413 -12.89 17.97 19.20
N LEU A 414 -11.68 18.34 19.68
CA LEU A 414 -10.82 17.43 20.43
C LEU A 414 -11.05 17.50 21.95
N ARG A 415 -11.71 18.54 22.46
CA ARG A 415 -11.86 18.78 23.91
C ARG A 415 -12.54 17.65 24.65
N MET A 416 -13.58 17.04 24.06
CA MET A 416 -14.27 15.93 24.70
C MET A 416 -13.33 14.73 24.98
N TYR A 417 -12.40 14.46 24.11
CA TYR A 417 -11.40 13.40 24.27
C TYR A 417 -10.29 13.79 25.26
N MET A 418 -10.05 15.10 25.43
CA MET A 418 -9.10 15.67 26.38
C MET A 418 -9.73 15.96 27.76
N GLY A 419 -10.94 15.44 28.04
CA GLY A 419 -11.64 15.64 29.32
C GLY A 419 -12.15 17.06 29.53
N GLY A 420 -12.54 17.73 28.44
CA GLY A 420 -13.07 19.08 28.44
C GLY A 420 -12.01 20.19 28.52
N LYS A 421 -10.71 19.84 28.51
CA LYS A 421 -9.63 20.85 28.53
C LYS A 421 -9.66 21.68 27.23
N ASP A 422 -9.57 22.98 27.33
CA ASP A 422 -9.42 23.91 26.22
C ASP A 422 -7.94 24.22 25.91
N LYS A 423 -7.03 23.92 26.86
CA LYS A 423 -5.58 23.94 26.70
C LYS A 423 -4.90 22.95 27.64
N ILE A 424 -3.67 22.55 27.30
CA ILE A 424 -2.74 21.89 28.19
C ILE A 424 -1.61 22.87 28.57
N VAL A 425 -1.06 22.71 29.79
CA VAL A 425 -0.10 23.66 30.37
C VAL A 425 1.19 22.92 30.69
N PRO A 426 2.36 23.46 30.36
CA PRO A 426 3.63 22.83 30.70
C PRO A 426 3.78 22.68 32.22
N VAL A 427 4.52 21.63 32.62
CA VAL A 427 4.79 21.35 34.05
C VAL A 427 6.16 21.84 34.51
N LYS A 428 6.97 22.33 33.57
CA LYS A 428 8.32 22.90 33.80
C LYS A 428 8.44 24.29 33.21
#